data_500b8b386fe72129774601b83b15ed4d
#
_entry.id   500b8b386fe72129774601b83b15ed4d
#
_cell.length_a   1.000
_cell.length_b   1.000
_cell.length_c   1.000
_cell.angle_alpha   90.00
_cell.angle_beta   90.00
_cell.angle_gamma   90.00
#
_symmetry.space_group_name_H-M   'P 1'
#
loop_
_entity.id
_entity.type
_entity.pdbx_description
1 polymer ?
#
loop_
_entity_poly.entity_id
_entity_poly.type
_entity_poly.pdbx_seq_one_letter_code
_entity_poly.pdbx_strand_id
1 'polypeptide(L)'
;PLLHQIPFEEFGFSISDLIVLLTRVPDRASALLHAILDVARQFNLKEENFLLAILRSYQEINDNHFPEIEETAARFAKDHKLASETPITLTTLEEILHRDFSIRLDTESLMPQGLLGIYRSIFVKGVKSKLLLNPNISATERRFCIAREIGYLVLGLNERAYTSSRNEVRSFSQVLNDFKASYFAAALLLPKSALADLNEFFALPTWQPEFLLALLDKYDVTPEVLLYRFSELLPQYFGLKMHFLRVREAESSDSKQRYRLVKQLNMNRLLLPSGLALDEHFCRRWLVVELLRELRGLDGKNAEAIKSGGDEPKPIVGIQLSEFFHSHDRFLCFGFARNSLLPKEGNSSMIVGFRVDSEFYQTVRFASDPSIPFVIINETCERCPLSSDQCAQRAAPPTVLQNQTLHAQRQQALAQLLAQVQV
;
A
#
# COMPACT_ATOMS: atom_id res chain seq x y z
N PRO A 1 -2.36 13.79 -24.18
CA PRO A 1 -1.17 13.68 -23.29
C PRO A 1 -1.22 12.41 -22.42
N LEU A 2 -2.31 12.15 -21.67
CA LEU A 2 -2.37 10.99 -20.74
C LEU A 2 -2.27 9.62 -21.44
N LEU A 3 -2.85 9.45 -22.62
CA LEU A 3 -2.78 8.18 -23.36
C LEU A 3 -1.37 7.81 -23.82
N HIS A 4 -0.50 8.79 -24.07
CA HIS A 4 0.92 8.53 -24.41
C HIS A 4 1.75 8.03 -23.23
N GLN A 5 1.22 8.10 -22.03
CA GLN A 5 1.89 7.64 -20.81
C GLN A 5 1.47 6.21 -20.42
N ILE A 6 0.50 5.62 -21.12
CA ILE A 6 0.10 4.23 -20.88
C ILE A 6 1.12 3.32 -21.57
N PRO A 7 1.83 2.46 -20.83
CA PRO A 7 2.81 1.52 -21.39
C PRO A 7 2.09 0.30 -21.94
N PHE A 8 1.51 0.42 -23.12
CA PHE A 8 0.73 -0.66 -23.73
C PHE A 8 1.51 -1.96 -23.85
N GLU A 9 2.82 -1.88 -24.12
CA GLU A 9 3.72 -3.03 -24.22
C GLU A 9 3.83 -3.82 -22.91
N GLU A 10 3.86 -3.13 -21.77
CA GLU A 10 3.89 -3.76 -20.43
C GLU A 10 2.57 -4.51 -20.10
N PHE A 11 1.48 -4.17 -20.80
CA PHE A 11 0.21 -4.88 -20.71
C PHE A 11 0.01 -5.94 -21.79
N GLY A 12 1.05 -6.23 -22.57
CA GLY A 12 0.99 -7.20 -23.66
C GLY A 12 0.26 -6.72 -24.92
N PHE A 13 0.00 -5.41 -25.05
CA PHE A 13 -0.60 -4.80 -26.22
C PHE A 13 0.47 -4.15 -27.08
N SER A 14 0.51 -4.52 -28.36
CA SER A 14 1.29 -3.75 -29.34
C SER A 14 0.54 -2.46 -29.72
N ILE A 15 1.27 -1.45 -30.16
CA ILE A 15 0.67 -0.23 -30.77
C ILE A 15 -0.26 -0.62 -31.92
N SER A 16 0.06 -1.69 -32.65
CA SER A 16 -0.76 -2.23 -33.74
C SER A 16 -2.12 -2.72 -33.24
N ASP A 17 -2.18 -3.39 -32.09
CA ASP A 17 -3.45 -3.87 -31.51
C ASP A 17 -4.35 -2.69 -31.10
N LEU A 18 -3.74 -1.65 -30.57
CA LEU A 18 -4.46 -0.41 -30.24
C LEU A 18 -5.01 0.28 -31.50
N ILE A 19 -4.20 0.35 -32.57
CA ILE A 19 -4.62 0.93 -33.85
C ILE A 19 -5.77 0.10 -34.42
N VAL A 20 -5.71 -1.23 -34.36
CA VAL A 20 -6.81 -2.11 -34.81
C VAL A 20 -8.09 -1.88 -34.01
N LEU A 21 -7.98 -1.75 -32.67
CA LEU A 21 -9.12 -1.42 -31.82
C LEU A 21 -9.72 -0.05 -32.14
N LEU A 22 -8.89 0.95 -32.36
CA LEU A 22 -9.31 2.32 -32.68
C LEU A 22 -9.85 2.44 -34.12
N THR A 23 -9.34 1.67 -35.09
CA THR A 23 -9.76 1.71 -36.49
C THR A 23 -11.06 0.96 -36.77
N ARG A 24 -11.43 -0.03 -35.95
CA ARG A 24 -12.72 -0.75 -36.10
C ARG A 24 -13.95 0.13 -35.76
N VAL A 25 -13.83 1.05 -34.80
CA VAL A 25 -14.94 1.91 -34.33
C VAL A 25 -14.38 3.28 -33.85
N PRO A 26 -13.73 4.06 -34.73
CA PRO A 26 -12.92 5.21 -34.31
C PRO A 26 -13.70 6.25 -33.52
N ASP A 27 -14.89 6.62 -33.98
CA ASP A 27 -15.71 7.68 -33.35
C ASP A 27 -16.24 7.24 -31.97
N ARG A 28 -16.66 5.99 -31.83
CA ARG A 28 -17.20 5.46 -30.57
C ARG A 28 -16.12 5.19 -29.54
N ALA A 29 -14.97 4.65 -29.95
CA ALA A 29 -13.82 4.45 -29.08
C ALA A 29 -13.24 5.79 -28.61
N SER A 30 -13.14 6.77 -29.53
CA SER A 30 -12.73 8.12 -29.20
C SER A 30 -13.70 8.79 -28.21
N ALA A 31 -15.01 8.69 -28.43
CA ALA A 31 -16.01 9.25 -27.55
C ALA A 31 -15.96 8.62 -26.13
N LEU A 32 -15.77 7.30 -26.05
CA LEU A 32 -15.61 6.60 -24.75
C LEU A 32 -14.34 7.07 -24.02
N LEU A 33 -13.22 7.18 -24.71
CA LEU A 33 -11.97 7.66 -24.13
C LEU A 33 -12.10 9.12 -23.68
N HIS A 34 -12.74 9.97 -24.48
CA HIS A 34 -13.06 11.35 -24.08
C HIS A 34 -13.93 11.40 -22.82
N ALA A 35 -14.97 10.57 -22.74
CA ALA A 35 -15.83 10.50 -21.55
C ALA A 35 -15.05 10.09 -20.30
N ILE A 36 -14.17 9.09 -20.40
CA ILE A 36 -13.30 8.66 -19.28
C ILE A 36 -12.36 9.81 -18.86
N LEU A 37 -11.75 10.51 -19.83
CA LEU A 37 -10.87 11.65 -19.55
C LEU A 37 -11.64 12.83 -18.94
N ASP A 38 -12.85 13.08 -19.36
CA ASP A 38 -13.68 14.14 -18.80
C ASP A 38 -14.12 13.81 -17.37
N VAL A 39 -14.47 12.56 -17.09
CA VAL A 39 -14.71 12.09 -15.71
C VAL A 39 -13.45 12.29 -14.86
N ALA A 40 -12.27 11.87 -15.35
CA ALA A 40 -11.01 12.06 -14.64
C ALA A 40 -10.73 13.55 -14.33
N ARG A 41 -11.04 14.45 -15.28
CA ARG A 41 -10.90 15.90 -15.09
C ARG A 41 -11.91 16.47 -14.10
N GLN A 42 -13.18 16.05 -14.17
CA GLN A 42 -14.23 16.49 -13.24
C GLN A 42 -13.88 16.15 -11.79
N PHE A 43 -13.25 15.01 -11.56
CA PHE A 43 -12.77 14.57 -10.23
C PHE A 43 -11.39 15.12 -9.87
N ASN A 44 -10.83 16.05 -10.64
CA ASN A 44 -9.52 16.65 -10.43
C ASN A 44 -8.42 15.61 -10.16
N LEU A 45 -8.48 14.49 -10.91
CA LEU A 45 -7.48 13.43 -10.82
C LEU A 45 -6.14 13.97 -11.26
N LYS A 46 -5.20 14.04 -10.33
CA LYS A 46 -3.82 14.41 -10.63
C LYS A 46 -3.18 13.33 -11.50
N GLU A 47 -2.30 13.76 -12.41
CA GLU A 47 -1.56 12.86 -13.30
C GLU A 47 -0.84 11.73 -12.53
N GLU A 48 -0.27 12.04 -11.40
CA GLU A 48 0.36 11.08 -10.48
C GLU A 48 -0.60 9.97 -10.02
N ASN A 49 -1.84 10.30 -9.72
CA ASN A 49 -2.85 9.32 -9.30
C ASN A 49 -3.21 8.35 -10.44
N PHE A 50 -3.20 8.87 -11.68
CA PHE A 50 -3.42 8.07 -12.88
C PHE A 50 -2.26 7.10 -13.10
N LEU A 51 -1.01 7.57 -13.04
CA LEU A 51 0.18 6.73 -13.16
C LEU A 51 0.24 5.63 -12.09
N LEU A 52 -0.13 5.97 -10.85
CA LEU A 52 -0.23 5.00 -9.77
C LEU A 52 -1.38 3.99 -9.96
N ALA A 53 -2.47 4.38 -10.63
CA ALA A 53 -3.54 3.45 -10.98
C ALA A 53 -3.09 2.46 -12.05
N ILE A 54 -2.35 2.93 -13.07
CA ILE A 54 -1.75 2.05 -14.08
C ILE A 54 -0.77 1.06 -13.42
N LEU A 55 0.10 1.53 -12.53
CA LEU A 55 1.01 0.63 -11.80
C LEU A 55 0.24 -0.44 -11.01
N ARG A 56 -0.84 -0.07 -10.32
CA ARG A 56 -1.66 -1.05 -9.59
C ARG A 56 -2.25 -2.11 -10.53
N SER A 57 -2.80 -1.70 -11.67
CA SER A 57 -3.32 -2.64 -12.66
C SER A 57 -2.22 -3.58 -13.17
N TYR A 58 -1.02 -3.05 -13.45
CA TYR A 58 0.14 -3.85 -13.84
C TYR A 58 0.53 -4.87 -12.76
N GLN A 59 0.53 -4.48 -11.48
CA GLN A 59 0.79 -5.36 -10.36
C GLN A 59 -0.30 -6.44 -10.21
N GLU A 60 -1.57 -6.07 -10.34
CA GLU A 60 -2.71 -6.97 -10.17
C GLU A 60 -2.79 -8.04 -11.26
N ILE A 61 -2.50 -7.70 -12.53
CA ILE A 61 -2.49 -8.69 -13.63
C ILE A 61 -1.32 -9.69 -13.52
N ASN A 62 -0.24 -9.31 -12.83
CA ASN A 62 0.91 -10.18 -12.58
C ASN A 62 0.86 -10.82 -11.17
N ASP A 63 -0.28 -10.79 -10.48
CA ASP A 63 -0.41 -11.23 -9.08
C ASP A 63 0.71 -10.68 -8.18
N ASN A 64 1.21 -9.47 -8.51
CA ASN A 64 2.32 -8.76 -7.87
C ASN A 64 3.60 -9.62 -7.71
N HIS A 65 3.83 -10.59 -8.60
CA HIS A 65 4.99 -11.47 -8.58
C HIS A 65 5.79 -11.35 -9.88
N PHE A 66 7.11 -11.08 -9.77
CA PHE A 66 8.01 -10.79 -10.88
C PHE A 66 9.24 -11.71 -10.82
N PRO A 67 9.18 -12.90 -11.47
CA PRO A 67 10.23 -13.92 -11.40
C PRO A 67 11.61 -13.40 -11.79
N GLU A 68 11.70 -12.54 -12.79
CA GLU A 68 12.97 -11.97 -13.27
C GLU A 68 13.66 -11.10 -12.21
N ILE A 69 12.88 -10.39 -11.39
CA ILE A 69 13.44 -9.57 -10.30
C ILE A 69 13.83 -10.48 -9.12
N GLU A 70 13.02 -11.50 -8.81
CA GLU A 70 13.34 -12.51 -7.78
C GLU A 70 14.65 -13.21 -8.08
N GLU A 71 14.83 -13.70 -9.33
CA GLU A 71 16.04 -14.36 -9.77
C GLU A 71 17.25 -13.45 -9.73
N THR A 72 17.05 -12.19 -10.11
CA THR A 72 18.14 -11.19 -10.11
C THR A 72 18.55 -10.87 -8.67
N ALA A 73 17.62 -10.70 -7.75
CA ALA A 73 17.91 -10.47 -6.33
C ALA A 73 18.62 -11.70 -5.70
N ALA A 74 18.16 -12.91 -6.01
CA ALA A 74 18.78 -14.15 -5.52
C ALA A 74 20.19 -14.34 -6.07
N ARG A 75 20.44 -14.06 -7.35
CA ARG A 75 21.75 -14.09 -7.98
C ARG A 75 22.69 -13.08 -7.33
N PHE A 76 22.23 -11.84 -7.16
CA PHE A 76 23.00 -10.79 -6.48
C PHE A 76 23.39 -11.21 -5.06
N ALA A 77 22.44 -11.75 -4.28
CA ALA A 77 22.71 -12.25 -2.93
C ALA A 77 23.74 -13.37 -2.92
N LYS A 78 23.70 -14.28 -3.90
CA LYS A 78 24.68 -15.38 -4.04
C LYS A 78 26.08 -14.84 -4.39
N ASP A 79 26.18 -13.93 -5.37
CA ASP A 79 27.44 -13.38 -5.86
C ASP A 79 28.17 -12.57 -4.78
N HIS A 80 27.42 -11.93 -3.89
CA HIS A 80 27.95 -11.17 -2.73
C HIS A 80 27.99 -11.98 -1.44
N LYS A 81 27.68 -13.28 -1.46
CA LYS A 81 27.68 -14.19 -0.31
C LYS A 81 26.72 -13.77 0.82
N LEU A 82 25.64 -13.08 0.48
CA LEU A 82 24.62 -12.61 1.42
C LEU A 82 23.58 -13.67 1.77
N ALA A 83 23.53 -14.80 1.06
CA ALA A 83 22.49 -15.81 1.21
C ALA A 83 22.45 -16.47 2.61
N SER A 84 23.54 -16.41 3.35
CA SER A 84 23.65 -16.91 4.74
C SER A 84 23.57 -15.80 5.80
N GLU A 85 23.44 -14.53 5.37
CA GLU A 85 23.41 -13.37 6.25
C GLU A 85 21.95 -12.93 6.48
N THR A 86 21.42 -13.19 7.66
CA THR A 86 20.06 -12.76 8.04
C THR A 86 20.11 -12.18 9.46
N PRO A 87 19.83 -10.89 9.60
CA PRO A 87 19.58 -9.88 8.55
C PRO A 87 20.86 -9.43 7.83
N ILE A 88 20.75 -9.04 6.55
CA ILE A 88 21.88 -8.38 5.86
C ILE A 88 22.16 -7.06 6.56
N THR A 89 23.40 -6.82 6.98
CA THR A 89 23.72 -5.65 7.79
C THR A 89 23.76 -4.35 6.96
N LEU A 90 23.56 -3.21 7.64
CA LEU A 90 23.69 -1.89 7.02
C LEU A 90 25.10 -1.71 6.43
N THR A 91 26.13 -2.09 7.19
CA THR A 91 27.54 -1.98 6.79
C THR A 91 27.84 -2.79 5.53
N THR A 92 27.33 -4.02 5.43
CA THR A 92 27.50 -4.86 4.24
C THR A 92 26.93 -4.19 2.98
N LEU A 93 25.72 -3.61 3.06
CA LEU A 93 25.12 -2.91 1.93
C LEU A 93 25.86 -1.62 1.57
N GLU A 94 26.37 -0.88 2.54
CA GLU A 94 27.19 0.32 2.35
C GLU A 94 28.50 -0.02 1.64
N GLU A 95 29.18 -1.07 2.06
CA GLU A 95 30.41 -1.56 1.42
C GLU A 95 30.19 -1.97 -0.02
N ILE A 96 29.12 -2.71 -0.31
CA ILE A 96 28.75 -3.11 -1.67
C ILE A 96 28.46 -1.86 -2.52
N LEU A 97 27.65 -0.92 -2.03
CA LEU A 97 27.29 0.29 -2.77
C LEU A 97 28.55 1.11 -3.12
N HIS A 98 29.48 1.20 -2.18
CA HIS A 98 30.73 1.93 -2.39
C HIS A 98 31.70 1.21 -3.33
N ARG A 99 31.95 -0.09 -3.05
CA ARG A 99 32.97 -0.90 -3.75
C ARG A 99 32.58 -1.16 -5.22
N ASP A 100 31.33 -1.59 -5.46
CA ASP A 100 30.90 -2.11 -6.75
C ASP A 100 30.30 -1.00 -7.65
N PHE A 101 29.73 0.03 -7.04
CA PHE A 101 29.05 1.11 -7.78
C PHE A 101 29.68 2.48 -7.60
N SER A 102 30.73 2.61 -6.76
CA SER A 102 31.43 3.89 -6.51
C SER A 102 30.50 5.01 -6.00
N ILE A 103 29.39 4.65 -5.32
CA ILE A 103 28.46 5.60 -4.72
C ILE A 103 28.83 5.82 -3.26
N ARG A 104 28.88 7.10 -2.86
CA ARG A 104 29.12 7.49 -1.46
C ARG A 104 27.81 7.81 -0.77
N LEU A 105 27.71 7.39 0.47
CA LEU A 105 26.64 7.83 1.35
C LEU A 105 26.95 9.21 1.93
N ASP A 106 25.91 10.00 2.08
CA ASP A 106 25.95 11.32 2.69
C ASP A 106 24.74 11.48 3.62
N THR A 107 24.99 11.48 4.91
CA THR A 107 23.97 11.58 5.96
C THR A 107 23.84 13.00 6.53
N GLU A 108 24.64 13.95 6.03
CA GLU A 108 24.71 15.30 6.55
C GLU A 108 24.01 16.32 5.64
N SER A 109 24.09 16.13 4.32
CA SER A 109 23.59 17.13 3.35
C SER A 109 22.06 17.20 3.28
N LEU A 110 21.35 16.13 3.61
CA LEU A 110 19.88 16.13 3.64
C LEU A 110 19.39 16.61 5.00
N MET A 111 19.29 17.94 5.14
CA MET A 111 18.85 18.55 6.39
C MET A 111 17.43 18.12 6.77
N PRO A 112 17.20 17.60 8.00
CA PRO A 112 15.88 17.15 8.45
C PRO A 112 14.90 18.30 8.66
N GLN A 113 15.41 19.51 8.76
CA GLN A 113 14.63 20.73 8.96
C GLN A 113 14.49 21.46 7.62
N GLY A 114 13.26 21.74 7.22
CA GLY A 114 12.95 22.44 5.98
C GLY A 114 12.12 21.60 5.01
N LEU A 115 12.01 22.08 3.78
CA LEU A 115 11.13 21.48 2.76
C LEU A 115 11.56 20.06 2.32
N LEU A 116 12.85 19.76 2.39
CA LEU A 116 13.41 18.47 1.98
C LEU A 116 13.41 17.42 3.09
N GLY A 117 13.09 17.79 4.33
CA GLY A 117 13.08 16.87 5.48
C GLY A 117 12.05 15.73 5.38
N ILE A 118 11.10 15.82 4.45
CA ILE A 118 10.12 14.77 4.16
C ILE A 118 10.68 13.61 3.34
N TYR A 119 11.84 13.77 2.68
CA TYR A 119 12.44 12.75 1.86
C TYR A 119 13.33 11.82 2.69
N ARG A 120 13.22 10.51 2.46
CA ARG A 120 14.07 9.50 3.09
C ARG A 120 15.45 9.45 2.48
N SER A 121 15.51 9.54 1.15
CA SER A 121 16.75 9.51 0.39
C SER A 121 16.63 10.30 -0.90
N ILE A 122 17.77 10.84 -1.35
CA ILE A 122 17.90 11.52 -2.65
C ILE A 122 19.17 11.00 -3.33
N PHE A 123 19.05 10.51 -4.57
CA PHE A 123 20.22 10.14 -5.36
C PHE A 123 20.70 11.33 -6.19
N VAL A 124 21.97 11.64 -6.07
CA VAL A 124 22.63 12.70 -6.83
C VAL A 124 23.64 12.07 -7.80
N LYS A 125 23.30 12.13 -9.08
CA LYS A 125 24.20 11.66 -10.17
C LYS A 125 25.28 12.72 -10.43
N GLY A 126 26.54 12.30 -10.48
CA GLY A 126 27.69 13.17 -10.78
C GLY A 126 28.95 12.38 -11.05
N VAL A 127 30.10 13.07 -11.19
CA VAL A 127 31.42 12.42 -11.31
C VAL A 127 31.69 11.49 -10.11
N LYS A 128 31.23 11.88 -8.95
CA LYS A 128 31.17 11.05 -7.73
C LYS A 128 29.72 11.05 -7.29
N SER A 129 28.97 10.05 -7.73
CA SER A 129 27.57 9.90 -7.35
C SER A 129 27.42 9.72 -5.85
N LYS A 130 26.34 10.28 -5.29
CA LYS A 130 26.02 10.22 -3.85
C LYS A 130 24.59 9.78 -3.61
N LEU A 131 24.38 9.01 -2.57
CA LEU A 131 23.07 8.77 -1.99
C LEU A 131 22.96 9.58 -0.69
N LEU A 132 22.15 10.63 -0.73
CA LEU A 132 21.84 11.41 0.47
C LEU A 132 20.79 10.66 1.28
N LEU A 133 21.02 10.46 2.57
CA LEU A 133 20.09 9.81 3.49
C LEU A 133 19.65 10.81 4.56
N ASN A 134 18.36 10.79 4.86
CA ASN A 134 17.82 11.60 5.95
C ASN A 134 18.35 11.07 7.30
N PRO A 135 18.97 11.90 8.14
CA PRO A 135 19.49 11.44 9.42
C PRO A 135 18.41 10.96 10.40
N ASN A 136 17.16 11.37 10.22
CA ASN A 136 16.05 11.01 11.12
C ASN A 136 15.41 9.65 10.79
N ILE A 137 15.75 9.00 9.68
CA ILE A 137 15.24 7.65 9.40
C ILE A 137 16.02 6.59 10.20
N SER A 138 15.32 5.51 10.57
CA SER A 138 15.95 4.40 11.31
C SER A 138 17.02 3.67 10.49
N ALA A 139 17.85 2.87 11.17
CA ALA A 139 18.83 2.02 10.50
C ALA A 139 18.15 1.05 9.53
N THR A 140 17.03 0.47 9.90
CA THR A 140 16.19 -0.40 9.08
C THR A 140 15.69 0.32 7.82
N GLU A 141 15.22 1.57 7.93
CA GLU A 141 14.80 2.37 6.78
C GLU A 141 15.98 2.74 5.87
N ARG A 142 17.16 3.03 6.44
CA ARG A 142 18.40 3.27 5.67
C ARG A 142 18.80 2.05 4.86
N ARG A 143 18.75 0.86 5.47
CA ARG A 143 19.02 -0.41 4.76
C ARG A 143 18.12 -0.58 3.55
N PHE A 144 16.82 -0.35 3.69
CA PHE A 144 15.89 -0.42 2.57
C PHE A 144 16.22 0.62 1.49
N CYS A 145 16.56 1.86 1.85
CA CYS A 145 16.96 2.89 0.89
C CYS A 145 18.20 2.49 0.10
N ILE A 146 19.22 1.90 0.77
CA ILE A 146 20.45 1.44 0.11
C ILE A 146 20.17 0.23 -0.78
N ALA A 147 19.41 -0.77 -0.29
CA ALA A 147 19.03 -1.94 -1.07
C ALA A 147 18.22 -1.55 -2.32
N ARG A 148 17.33 -0.54 -2.22
CA ARG A 148 16.60 0.01 -3.38
C ARG A 148 17.51 0.70 -4.36
N GLU A 149 18.52 1.45 -3.89
CA GLU A 149 19.51 2.06 -4.77
C GLU A 149 20.33 1.00 -5.52
N ILE A 150 20.75 -0.06 -4.83
CA ILE A 150 21.38 -1.23 -5.45
C ILE A 150 20.44 -1.83 -6.51
N GLY A 151 19.15 -1.94 -6.22
CA GLY A 151 18.13 -2.43 -7.17
C GLY A 151 18.06 -1.59 -8.45
N TYR A 152 18.10 -0.26 -8.35
CA TYR A 152 18.17 0.63 -9.53
C TYR A 152 19.38 0.33 -10.40
N LEU A 153 20.52 0.07 -9.78
CA LEU A 153 21.80 -0.16 -10.49
C LEU A 153 21.86 -1.55 -11.12
N VAL A 154 21.50 -2.57 -10.36
CA VAL A 154 21.55 -3.98 -10.79
C VAL A 154 20.55 -4.27 -11.90
N LEU A 155 19.35 -3.66 -11.84
CA LEU A 155 18.32 -3.79 -12.87
C LEU A 155 18.52 -2.82 -14.04
N GLY A 156 19.55 -1.96 -14.03
CA GLY A 156 19.83 -1.00 -15.09
C GLY A 156 18.76 0.08 -15.29
N LEU A 157 18.05 0.46 -14.23
CA LEU A 157 16.91 1.40 -14.29
C LEU A 157 17.41 2.85 -14.33
N ASN A 158 17.43 3.44 -15.52
CA ASN A 158 18.00 4.77 -15.73
C ASN A 158 17.01 5.91 -15.45
N GLU A 159 15.74 5.72 -15.79
CA GLU A 159 14.70 6.72 -15.60
C GLU A 159 14.13 6.59 -14.19
N ARG A 160 14.39 7.57 -13.33
CA ARG A 160 13.94 7.58 -11.95
C ARG A 160 13.57 8.97 -11.47
N ALA A 161 12.67 9.06 -10.50
CA ALA A 161 12.45 10.29 -9.78
C ALA A 161 13.69 10.63 -8.92
N TYR A 162 13.96 11.92 -8.74
CA TYR A 162 15.08 12.37 -7.91
C TYR A 162 14.89 12.01 -6.44
N THR A 163 13.64 11.87 -6.02
CA THR A 163 13.25 11.61 -4.63
C THR A 163 12.34 10.38 -4.53
N SER A 164 12.27 9.81 -3.34
CA SER A 164 11.31 8.76 -3.02
C SER A 164 9.87 9.25 -2.83
N SER A 165 9.61 10.53 -3.07
CA SER A 165 8.27 11.12 -2.97
C SER A 165 7.45 10.84 -4.23
N ARG A 166 6.24 10.32 -4.03
CA ARG A 166 5.29 10.07 -5.12
C ARG A 166 4.73 11.33 -5.77
N ASN A 167 4.89 12.49 -5.13
CA ASN A 167 4.33 13.75 -5.61
C ASN A 167 5.17 14.42 -6.72
N GLU A 168 6.26 13.80 -7.16
CA GLU A 168 7.19 14.38 -8.15
C GLU A 168 7.41 13.46 -9.35
N VAL A 169 6.51 12.50 -9.56
CA VAL A 169 6.59 11.56 -10.67
C VAL A 169 6.04 12.21 -11.94
N ARG A 170 6.80 12.13 -13.05
CA ARG A 170 6.49 12.76 -14.33
C ARG A 170 6.23 11.77 -15.47
N SER A 171 6.54 10.48 -15.25
CA SER A 171 6.32 9.45 -16.26
C SER A 171 5.97 8.12 -15.61
N PHE A 172 5.32 7.23 -16.38
CA PHE A 172 5.07 5.87 -15.92
C PHE A 172 6.37 5.10 -15.69
N SER A 173 7.37 5.28 -16.54
CA SER A 173 8.69 4.64 -16.40
C SER A 173 9.33 4.95 -15.05
N GLN A 174 9.21 6.19 -14.53
CA GLN A 174 9.70 6.54 -13.20
C GLN A 174 8.95 5.76 -12.10
N VAL A 175 7.62 5.63 -12.21
CA VAL A 175 6.81 4.88 -11.24
C VAL A 175 7.15 3.40 -11.28
N LEU A 176 7.25 2.84 -12.48
CA LEU A 176 7.56 1.43 -12.70
C LEU A 176 8.97 1.09 -12.21
N ASN A 177 9.94 1.94 -12.50
CA ASN A 177 11.32 1.73 -12.08
C ASN A 177 11.48 1.85 -10.56
N ASP A 178 10.79 2.80 -9.90
CA ASP A 178 10.77 2.88 -8.43
C ASP A 178 10.12 1.64 -7.81
N PHE A 179 9.07 1.13 -8.43
CA PHE A 179 8.46 -0.13 -8.03
C PHE A 179 9.43 -1.30 -8.19
N LYS A 180 10.04 -1.50 -9.38
CA LYS A 180 10.99 -2.60 -9.65
C LYS A 180 12.19 -2.57 -8.70
N ALA A 181 12.77 -1.38 -8.46
CA ALA A 181 13.87 -1.21 -7.50
C ALA A 181 13.44 -1.52 -6.05
N SER A 182 12.24 -1.10 -5.67
CA SER A 182 11.69 -1.40 -4.34
C SER A 182 11.35 -2.87 -4.17
N TYR A 183 10.86 -3.53 -5.22
CA TYR A 183 10.64 -4.98 -5.25
C TYR A 183 11.95 -5.74 -5.06
N PHE A 184 12.99 -5.37 -5.82
CA PHE A 184 14.34 -5.94 -5.67
C PHE A 184 14.85 -5.81 -4.23
N ALA A 185 14.70 -4.62 -3.62
CA ALA A 185 15.11 -4.38 -2.25
C ALA A 185 14.36 -5.30 -1.26
N ALA A 186 13.06 -5.45 -1.43
CA ALA A 186 12.25 -6.33 -0.61
C ALA A 186 12.66 -7.80 -0.80
N ALA A 187 12.89 -8.24 -2.04
CA ALA A 187 13.34 -9.59 -2.36
C ALA A 187 14.75 -9.91 -1.84
N LEU A 188 15.62 -8.91 -1.78
CA LEU A 188 16.98 -9.03 -1.22
C LEU A 188 16.94 -9.12 0.31
N LEU A 189 16.21 -8.22 0.98
CA LEU A 189 16.16 -8.13 2.44
C LEU A 189 15.29 -9.21 3.09
N LEU A 190 14.23 -9.63 2.40
CA LEU A 190 13.34 -10.71 2.82
C LEU A 190 13.23 -11.74 1.69
N PRO A 191 14.24 -12.63 1.56
CA PRO A 191 14.36 -13.54 0.43
C PRO A 191 13.29 -14.63 0.43
N LYS A 192 13.21 -15.37 -0.67
CA LYS A 192 12.26 -16.50 -0.83
C LYS A 192 12.38 -17.56 0.28
N SER A 193 13.52 -17.70 0.93
CA SER A 193 13.68 -18.59 2.08
C SER A 193 12.77 -18.26 3.26
N ALA A 194 12.25 -17.02 3.35
CA ALA A 194 11.24 -16.62 4.32
C ALA A 194 9.90 -17.37 4.17
N LEU A 195 9.67 -18.07 3.06
CA LEU A 195 8.48 -18.92 2.88
C LEU A 195 8.37 -20.00 3.97
N ALA A 196 9.50 -20.47 4.53
CA ALA A 196 9.48 -21.40 5.65
C ALA A 196 8.81 -20.78 6.88
N ASP A 197 9.17 -19.53 7.22
CA ASP A 197 8.58 -18.80 8.33
C ASP A 197 7.09 -18.49 8.09
N LEU A 198 6.72 -18.19 6.85
CA LEU A 198 5.31 -17.95 6.49
C LEU A 198 4.47 -19.22 6.60
N ASN A 199 5.03 -20.37 6.21
CA ASN A 199 4.39 -21.67 6.43
C ASN A 199 4.18 -21.95 7.93
N GLU A 200 5.19 -21.68 8.77
CA GLU A 200 5.09 -21.81 10.22
C GLU A 200 4.01 -20.87 10.78
N PHE A 201 4.02 -19.59 10.36
CA PHE A 201 3.04 -18.61 10.78
C PHE A 201 1.60 -19.04 10.45
N PHE A 202 1.33 -19.49 9.23
CA PHE A 202 -0.01 -19.91 8.83
C PHE A 202 -0.44 -21.25 9.43
N ALA A 203 0.52 -22.07 9.89
CA ALA A 203 0.25 -23.32 10.58
C ALA A 203 -0.05 -23.15 12.10
N LEU A 204 0.12 -21.95 12.66
CA LEU A 204 -0.21 -21.68 14.06
C LEU A 204 -1.68 -21.99 14.36
N PRO A 205 -2.00 -22.67 15.46
CA PRO A 205 -3.40 -23.00 15.81
C PRO A 205 -4.20 -21.78 16.26
N THR A 206 -3.53 -20.77 16.80
CA THR A 206 -4.12 -19.54 17.33
C THR A 206 -3.33 -18.33 16.86
N TRP A 207 -3.95 -17.17 16.85
CA TRP A 207 -3.30 -15.91 16.54
C TRP A 207 -2.20 -15.57 17.55
N GLN A 208 -1.01 -15.27 17.07
CA GLN A 208 0.15 -14.88 17.87
C GLN A 208 0.82 -13.63 17.26
N PRO A 209 0.51 -12.42 17.74
CA PRO A 209 1.08 -11.17 17.20
C PRO A 209 2.61 -11.11 17.37
N GLU A 210 3.15 -11.78 18.37
CA GLU A 210 4.60 -11.86 18.65
C GLU A 210 5.36 -12.50 17.50
N PHE A 211 4.74 -13.42 16.75
CA PHE A 211 5.36 -14.03 15.58
C PHE A 211 5.67 -13.01 14.48
N LEU A 212 4.72 -12.10 14.21
CA LEU A 212 4.94 -11.02 13.24
C LEU A 212 6.02 -10.03 13.72
N LEU A 213 6.07 -9.74 15.02
CA LEU A 213 7.13 -8.90 15.60
C LEU A 213 8.48 -9.59 15.48
N ALA A 214 8.56 -10.91 15.75
CA ALA A 214 9.77 -11.68 15.58
C ALA A 214 10.27 -11.73 14.13
N LEU A 215 9.37 -11.72 13.14
CA LEU A 215 9.75 -11.60 11.72
C LEU A 215 10.38 -10.24 11.41
N LEU A 216 9.84 -9.14 11.98
CA LEU A 216 10.44 -7.81 11.82
C LEU A 216 11.88 -7.80 12.38
N ASP A 217 12.07 -8.35 13.58
CA ASP A 217 13.37 -8.42 14.24
C ASP A 217 14.33 -9.36 13.47
N LYS A 218 13.87 -10.53 13.03
CA LYS A 218 14.67 -11.53 12.31
C LYS A 218 15.26 -10.98 11.01
N TYR A 219 14.42 -10.29 10.22
CA TYR A 219 14.83 -9.75 8.92
C TYR A 219 15.26 -8.29 8.99
N ASP A 220 15.09 -7.64 10.14
CA ASP A 220 15.31 -6.23 10.39
C ASP A 220 14.69 -5.37 9.28
N VAL A 221 13.38 -5.56 9.04
CA VAL A 221 12.59 -4.84 8.05
C VAL A 221 11.47 -4.05 8.70
N THR A 222 11.02 -3.00 8.02
CA THR A 222 9.87 -2.25 8.51
C THR A 222 8.56 -3.03 8.29
N PRO A 223 7.49 -2.75 9.08
CA PRO A 223 6.17 -3.32 8.86
C PRO A 223 5.66 -3.19 7.41
N GLU A 224 5.96 -2.06 6.76
CA GLU A 224 5.59 -1.83 5.37
C GLU A 224 6.28 -2.80 4.42
N VAL A 225 7.57 -3.03 4.62
CA VAL A 225 8.35 -3.97 3.79
C VAL A 225 7.86 -5.39 4.00
N LEU A 226 7.66 -5.82 5.26
CA LEU A 226 7.17 -7.15 5.59
C LEU A 226 5.81 -7.44 4.94
N LEU A 227 4.80 -6.61 5.21
CA LEU A 227 3.45 -6.84 4.69
C LEU A 227 3.36 -6.67 3.17
N TYR A 228 4.15 -5.76 2.61
CA TYR A 228 4.16 -5.62 1.16
C TYR A 228 4.83 -6.81 0.48
N ARG A 229 5.89 -7.35 1.09
CA ARG A 229 6.52 -8.60 0.64
C ARG A 229 5.56 -9.79 0.69
N PHE A 230 4.63 -9.83 1.63
CA PHE A 230 3.55 -10.82 1.64
C PHE A 230 2.74 -10.76 0.34
N SER A 231 2.43 -9.57 -0.17
CA SER A 231 1.69 -9.42 -1.42
C SER A 231 2.46 -9.91 -2.66
N GLU A 232 3.78 -10.06 -2.56
CA GLU A 232 4.64 -10.55 -3.63
C GLU A 232 4.84 -12.09 -3.58
N LEU A 233 4.70 -12.67 -2.37
CA LEU A 233 4.94 -14.10 -2.15
C LEU A 233 3.66 -14.93 -2.04
N LEU A 234 2.64 -14.44 -1.31
CA LEU A 234 1.49 -15.26 -0.96
C LEU A 234 0.60 -15.66 -2.14
N PRO A 235 0.35 -14.80 -3.14
CA PRO A 235 -0.44 -15.22 -4.31
C PRO A 235 0.23 -16.37 -5.06
N GLN A 236 1.55 -16.30 -5.24
CA GLN A 236 2.30 -17.28 -6.02
C GLN A 236 2.50 -18.62 -5.29
N TYR A 237 2.80 -18.58 -3.99
CA TYR A 237 3.24 -19.78 -3.27
C TYR A 237 2.16 -20.40 -2.37
N PHE A 238 1.12 -19.63 -2.02
CA PHE A 238 0.02 -20.08 -1.18
C PHE A 238 -1.35 -19.98 -1.87
N GLY A 239 -1.43 -19.44 -3.10
CA GLY A 239 -2.68 -19.17 -3.79
C GLY A 239 -3.56 -18.09 -3.12
N LEU A 240 -3.04 -17.38 -2.13
CA LEU A 240 -3.79 -16.42 -1.33
C LEU A 240 -3.77 -15.04 -1.97
N LYS A 241 -4.82 -14.70 -2.72
CA LYS A 241 -5.03 -13.32 -3.21
C LYS A 241 -5.47 -12.42 -2.06
N MET A 242 -4.85 -11.24 -1.98
CA MET A 242 -5.00 -10.36 -0.85
C MET A 242 -5.18 -8.91 -1.27
N HIS A 243 -5.61 -8.07 -0.34
CA HIS A 243 -5.44 -6.63 -0.46
C HIS A 243 -4.41 -6.14 0.56
N PHE A 244 -3.69 -5.08 0.17
CA PHE A 244 -2.81 -4.33 1.05
C PHE A 244 -3.33 -2.88 1.11
N LEU A 245 -3.49 -2.36 2.31
CA LEU A 245 -3.89 -0.97 2.53
C LEU A 245 -2.90 -0.30 3.49
N ARG A 246 -2.45 0.89 3.12
CA ARG A 246 -1.69 1.76 4.02
C ARG A 246 -2.40 3.08 4.17
N VAL A 247 -2.75 3.42 5.40
CA VAL A 247 -3.43 4.64 5.77
C VAL A 247 -2.52 5.47 6.66
N ARG A 248 -2.57 6.79 6.50
CA ARG A 248 -1.91 7.77 7.37
C ARG A 248 -2.91 8.71 7.97
N GLU A 249 -2.54 9.27 9.10
CA GLU A 249 -3.22 10.44 9.61
C GLU A 249 -2.94 11.64 8.71
N ALA A 250 -3.97 12.40 8.39
CA ALA A 250 -3.84 13.63 7.64
C ALA A 250 -3.55 14.79 8.61
N GLU A 251 -2.57 15.61 8.30
CA GLU A 251 -2.43 16.93 8.90
C GLU A 251 -3.56 17.82 8.35
N SER A 252 -4.69 17.88 9.02
CA SER A 252 -5.80 18.76 8.65
C SER A 252 -6.24 19.56 9.86
N SER A 253 -6.40 20.86 9.67
CA SER A 253 -7.12 21.76 10.59
C SER A 253 -8.62 21.41 10.65
N ASP A 254 -9.13 20.67 9.68
CA ASP A 254 -10.49 20.16 9.66
C ASP A 254 -10.53 18.76 10.30
N SER A 255 -11.20 18.69 11.45
CA SER A 255 -11.31 17.47 12.28
C SER A 255 -12.04 16.31 11.58
N LYS A 256 -12.60 16.51 10.38
CA LYS A 256 -13.41 15.54 9.65
C LYS A 256 -12.62 14.56 8.79
N GLN A 257 -11.50 14.97 8.17
CA GLN A 257 -10.69 14.07 7.33
C GLN A 257 -9.35 13.73 8.01
N ARG A 258 -9.40 12.82 8.99
CA ARG A 258 -8.18 12.41 9.73
C ARG A 258 -7.35 11.33 9.06
N TYR A 259 -7.85 10.64 8.04
CA TYR A 259 -7.21 9.45 7.48
C TYR A 259 -7.12 9.53 5.97
N ARG A 260 -5.93 9.25 5.44
CA ARG A 260 -5.65 9.24 4.01
C ARG A 260 -5.08 7.88 3.59
N LEU A 261 -5.71 7.25 2.61
CA LEU A 261 -5.18 6.05 1.97
C LEU A 261 -4.00 6.45 1.07
N VAL A 262 -2.79 6.03 1.44
CA VAL A 262 -1.55 6.44 0.75
C VAL A 262 -0.97 5.35 -0.15
N LYS A 263 -1.31 4.08 0.11
CA LYS A 263 -0.93 2.97 -0.76
C LYS A 263 -2.00 1.89 -0.69
N GLN A 264 -2.33 1.31 -1.84
CA GLN A 264 -3.26 0.18 -1.95
C GLN A 264 -2.79 -0.79 -3.03
N LEU A 265 -3.09 -2.06 -2.83
CA LEU A 265 -3.07 -3.13 -3.81
C LEU A 265 -4.31 -3.98 -3.52
N ASN A 266 -5.03 -4.43 -4.54
CA ASN A 266 -6.34 -5.05 -4.35
C ASN A 266 -6.56 -6.25 -5.28
N MET A 267 -5.90 -7.36 -5.00
CA MET A 267 -5.98 -8.59 -5.80
C MET A 267 -7.21 -9.45 -5.48
N ASN A 268 -7.89 -9.21 -4.36
CA ASN A 268 -9.07 -9.98 -3.92
C ASN A 268 -10.40 -9.24 -4.06
N ARG A 269 -10.40 -8.15 -4.86
CA ARG A 269 -11.60 -7.37 -5.21
C ARG A 269 -12.38 -6.81 -4.01
N LEU A 270 -11.66 -6.40 -2.97
CA LEU A 270 -12.25 -5.63 -1.88
C LEU A 270 -12.94 -4.38 -2.46
N LEU A 271 -14.18 -4.11 -2.03
CA LEU A 271 -14.87 -2.87 -2.39
C LEU A 271 -14.23 -1.71 -1.63
N LEU A 272 -13.29 -1.05 -2.30
CA LEU A 272 -12.69 0.17 -1.80
C LEU A 272 -13.51 1.36 -2.29
N PRO A 273 -13.94 2.26 -1.39
CA PRO A 273 -14.62 3.46 -1.82
C PRO A 273 -13.64 4.29 -2.65
N SER A 274 -13.93 4.39 -3.94
CA SER A 274 -13.23 5.32 -4.85
C SER A 274 -13.54 6.79 -4.53
N GLY A 275 -14.37 7.03 -3.51
CA GLY A 275 -15.04 8.27 -3.25
C GLY A 275 -14.44 9.17 -2.19
N LEU A 276 -13.20 9.01 -1.76
CA LEU A 276 -12.55 10.05 -0.94
C LEU A 276 -12.39 11.39 -1.68
N ALA A 277 -12.50 11.38 -3.00
CA ALA A 277 -12.66 12.61 -3.78
C ALA A 277 -14.05 13.26 -3.60
N LEU A 278 -14.99 12.60 -2.92
CA LEU A 278 -16.40 12.97 -2.77
C LEU A 278 -16.79 13.25 -1.30
N ASP A 279 -15.87 13.67 -0.45
CA ASP A 279 -16.12 14.01 0.95
C ASP A 279 -16.71 12.86 1.82
N GLU A 280 -16.48 11.61 1.43
CA GLU A 280 -16.85 10.45 2.23
C GLU A 280 -15.71 10.03 3.19
N HIS A 281 -16.08 9.49 4.36
CA HIS A 281 -15.13 9.03 5.37
C HIS A 281 -15.05 7.51 5.39
N PHE A 282 -13.82 6.95 5.33
CA PHE A 282 -13.60 5.52 5.56
C PHE A 282 -14.30 5.05 6.83
N CYS A 283 -14.85 3.85 6.76
CA CYS A 283 -15.44 3.23 7.94
C CYS A 283 -14.44 3.20 9.10
N ARG A 284 -14.83 3.78 10.23
CA ARG A 284 -13.98 3.90 11.42
C ARG A 284 -13.73 2.57 12.12
N ARG A 285 -14.42 1.50 11.71
CA ARG A 285 -14.30 0.14 12.24
C ARG A 285 -13.34 -0.74 11.40
N TRP A 286 -12.75 -0.21 10.33
CA TRP A 286 -11.70 -0.93 9.63
C TRP A 286 -10.47 -1.06 10.51
N LEU A 287 -9.86 -2.26 10.52
CA LEU A 287 -8.66 -2.54 11.32
C LEU A 287 -7.56 -1.48 11.11
N VAL A 288 -7.32 -1.07 9.86
CA VAL A 288 -6.30 -0.06 9.55
C VAL A 288 -6.55 1.29 10.20
N VAL A 289 -7.82 1.63 10.47
CA VAL A 289 -8.19 2.86 11.19
C VAL A 289 -8.16 2.65 12.70
N GLU A 290 -8.59 1.48 13.15
CA GLU A 290 -8.62 1.14 14.58
C GLU A 290 -7.20 1.12 15.16
N LEU A 291 -6.23 0.50 14.46
CA LEU A 291 -4.83 0.49 14.86
C LEU A 291 -4.22 1.91 14.98
N LEU A 292 -4.60 2.85 14.09
CA LEU A 292 -4.18 4.25 14.23
C LEU A 292 -4.78 4.93 15.45
N ARG A 293 -6.02 4.60 15.80
CA ARG A 293 -6.68 5.14 16.99
C ARG A 293 -6.04 4.63 18.27
N GLU A 294 -5.72 3.33 18.29
CA GLU A 294 -5.00 2.70 19.39
C GLU A 294 -3.61 3.33 19.57
N LEU A 295 -2.85 3.47 18.48
CA LEU A 295 -1.54 4.11 18.49
C LEU A 295 -1.60 5.53 19.07
N ARG A 296 -2.61 6.32 18.67
CA ARG A 296 -2.81 7.67 19.22
C ARG A 296 -3.08 7.65 20.72
N GLY A 297 -3.78 6.67 21.23
CA GLY A 297 -3.98 6.51 22.68
C GLY A 297 -2.66 6.32 23.46
N LEU A 298 -1.60 5.89 22.76
CA LEU A 298 -0.25 5.68 23.31
C LEU A 298 0.73 6.80 23.00
N ASP A 299 0.37 7.78 22.16
CA ASP A 299 1.30 8.83 21.66
C ASP A 299 2.04 9.59 22.78
N GLY A 300 1.38 9.85 23.91
CA GLY A 300 2.03 10.50 25.06
C GLY A 300 3.23 9.68 25.58
N LYS A 301 3.06 8.38 25.75
CA LYS A 301 4.12 7.47 26.23
C LYS A 301 5.22 7.27 25.19
N ASN A 302 4.84 7.15 23.92
CA ASN A 302 5.77 6.99 22.81
C ASN A 302 6.61 8.24 22.59
N ALA A 303 6.02 9.43 22.69
CA ALA A 303 6.73 10.70 22.55
C ALA A 303 7.78 10.92 23.66
N GLU A 304 7.51 10.46 24.87
CA GLU A 304 8.47 10.48 25.99
C GLU A 304 9.64 9.51 25.74
N ALA A 305 9.36 8.30 25.25
CA ALA A 305 10.38 7.30 24.91
C ALA A 305 11.32 7.80 23.80
N ILE A 306 10.78 8.38 22.74
CA ILE A 306 11.57 8.94 21.62
C ILE A 306 12.44 10.11 22.10
N LYS A 307 11.89 11.01 22.94
CA LYS A 307 12.63 12.17 23.46
C LYS A 307 13.75 11.79 24.42
N SER A 308 13.61 10.70 25.16
CA SER A 308 14.61 10.20 26.09
C SER A 308 15.78 9.44 25.44
N GLY A 309 15.82 9.34 24.10
CA GLY A 309 16.83 8.59 23.37
C GLY A 309 16.70 7.08 23.53
N GLY A 310 15.52 6.60 23.89
CA GLY A 310 15.18 5.18 23.94
C GLY A 310 15.04 4.56 22.55
N ASP A 311 14.91 3.24 22.51
CA ASP A 311 14.64 2.51 21.29
C ASP A 311 13.35 2.98 20.59
N GLU A 312 13.30 2.83 19.25
CA GLU A 312 12.11 3.11 18.47
C GLU A 312 10.92 2.32 19.05
N PRO A 313 9.77 2.99 19.34
CA PRO A 313 8.62 2.28 19.90
C PRO A 313 8.20 1.12 18.98
N LYS A 314 7.99 -0.05 19.56
CA LYS A 314 7.52 -1.21 18.80
C LYS A 314 6.18 -0.91 18.13
N PRO A 315 5.97 -1.36 16.90
CA PRO A 315 4.69 -1.18 16.22
C PRO A 315 3.59 -1.94 16.95
N ILE A 316 2.37 -1.39 16.94
CA ILE A 316 1.16 -2.09 17.37
C ILE A 316 0.80 -3.11 16.31
N VAL A 317 0.41 -4.31 16.74
CA VAL A 317 -0.03 -5.42 15.88
C VAL A 317 -1.50 -5.72 16.18
N GLY A 318 -2.31 -5.90 15.15
CA GLY A 318 -3.70 -6.30 15.33
C GLY A 318 -4.22 -7.23 14.25
N ILE A 319 -5.33 -7.89 14.57
CA ILE A 319 -6.08 -8.78 13.69
C ILE A 319 -7.58 -8.54 13.84
N GLN A 320 -8.33 -8.75 12.77
CA GLN A 320 -9.79 -8.60 12.77
C GLN A 320 -10.41 -9.46 11.68
N LEU A 321 -11.46 -10.18 12.00
CA LEU A 321 -12.38 -10.76 11.03
C LEU A 321 -13.47 -9.73 10.74
N SER A 322 -13.44 -9.17 9.53
CA SER A 322 -14.37 -8.13 9.09
C SER A 322 -15.46 -8.72 8.20
N GLU A 323 -16.71 -8.32 8.40
CA GLU A 323 -17.83 -8.64 7.49
C GLU A 323 -18.45 -7.34 6.97
N PHE A 324 -18.60 -7.22 5.66
CA PHE A 324 -19.31 -6.08 5.06
C PHE A 324 -20.81 -6.22 5.26
N PHE A 325 -21.44 -5.16 5.76
CA PHE A 325 -22.86 -5.16 6.15
C PHE A 325 -23.81 -5.58 5.01
N HIS A 326 -23.56 -5.15 3.78
CA HIS A 326 -24.48 -5.41 2.67
C HIS A 326 -24.16 -6.67 1.87
N SER A 327 -22.88 -6.93 1.61
CA SER A 327 -22.46 -8.07 0.77
C SER A 327 -22.21 -9.34 1.56
N HIS A 328 -22.10 -9.25 2.89
CA HIS A 328 -21.69 -10.34 3.78
C HIS A 328 -20.32 -10.94 3.41
N ASP A 329 -19.53 -10.23 2.58
CA ASP A 329 -18.17 -10.64 2.28
C ASP A 329 -17.32 -10.54 3.54
N ARG A 330 -16.58 -11.59 3.84
CA ARG A 330 -15.69 -11.68 5.01
C ARG A 330 -14.24 -11.58 4.61
N PHE A 331 -13.50 -10.81 5.41
CA PHE A 331 -12.08 -10.64 5.24
C PHE A 331 -11.37 -10.78 6.58
N LEU A 332 -10.38 -11.68 6.66
CA LEU A 332 -9.45 -11.69 7.76
C LEU A 332 -8.34 -10.70 7.45
N CYS A 333 -8.22 -9.67 8.29
CA CYS A 333 -7.22 -8.63 8.14
C CYS A 333 -6.27 -8.65 9.33
N PHE A 334 -4.97 -8.51 9.10
CA PHE A 334 -3.99 -8.25 10.15
C PHE A 334 -2.95 -7.24 9.68
N GLY A 335 -2.28 -6.60 10.63
CA GLY A 335 -1.29 -5.60 10.29
C GLY A 335 -0.75 -4.83 11.47
N PHE A 336 -0.20 -3.66 11.16
CA PHE A 336 0.57 -2.85 12.10
C PHE A 336 0.15 -1.38 12.07
N ALA A 337 0.41 -0.70 13.18
CA ALA A 337 0.50 0.76 13.22
C ALA A 337 1.80 1.19 13.90
N ARG A 338 2.43 2.25 13.38
CA ARG A 338 3.65 2.82 13.93
C ARG A 338 3.70 4.33 13.81
N ASN A 339 4.49 4.94 14.68
CA ASN A 339 4.83 6.35 14.59
C ASN A 339 5.76 6.60 13.39
N SER A 340 5.65 7.78 12.78
CA SER A 340 6.61 8.21 11.76
C SER A 340 7.75 8.96 12.41
N LEU A 341 8.97 8.70 11.95
CA LEU A 341 10.18 9.44 12.38
C LEU A 341 10.38 10.73 11.57
N LEU A 342 9.74 10.85 10.42
CA LEU A 342 9.88 12.03 9.57
C LEU A 342 8.87 13.11 9.95
N PRO A 343 9.30 14.39 10.01
CA PRO A 343 8.42 15.51 10.30
C PRO A 343 7.28 15.59 9.29
N LYS A 344 6.08 15.91 9.73
CA LYS A 344 4.87 16.08 8.91
C LYS A 344 4.38 14.79 8.17
N GLU A 345 4.95 13.63 8.46
CA GLU A 345 4.51 12.40 7.79
C GLU A 345 3.25 11.80 8.45
N GLY A 346 3.02 12.06 9.73
CA GLY A 346 1.92 11.48 10.52
C GLY A 346 2.08 9.99 10.80
N ASN A 347 1.36 9.49 11.78
CA ASN A 347 1.31 8.07 12.10
C ASN A 347 0.78 7.26 10.92
N SER A 348 1.27 6.03 10.77
CA SER A 348 0.94 5.15 9.66
C SER A 348 0.44 3.80 10.16
N SER A 349 -0.65 3.32 9.58
CA SER A 349 -1.11 1.94 9.73
C SER A 349 -1.14 1.25 8.39
N MET A 350 -0.82 -0.04 8.38
CA MET A 350 -0.85 -0.90 7.21
C MET A 350 -1.41 -2.26 7.56
N ILE A 351 -2.22 -2.79 6.67
CA ILE A 351 -2.83 -4.11 6.80
C ILE A 351 -2.73 -4.91 5.52
N VAL A 352 -2.75 -6.22 5.68
CA VAL A 352 -3.10 -7.18 4.65
C VAL A 352 -4.43 -7.82 5.01
N GLY A 353 -5.24 -8.14 3.99
CA GLY A 353 -6.53 -8.76 4.21
C GLY A 353 -6.84 -9.80 3.14
N PHE A 354 -7.41 -10.90 3.56
CA PHE A 354 -7.71 -12.08 2.75
C PHE A 354 -9.21 -12.31 2.76
N ARG A 355 -9.78 -12.61 1.59
CA ARG A 355 -11.16 -13.07 1.53
C ARG A 355 -11.24 -14.44 2.18
N VAL A 356 -12.20 -14.61 3.09
CA VAL A 356 -12.36 -15.86 3.84
C VAL A 356 -13.29 -16.80 3.08
N ASP A 357 -12.74 -17.92 2.65
CA ASP A 357 -13.47 -19.05 2.04
C ASP A 357 -12.94 -20.37 2.59
N SER A 358 -13.41 -21.50 2.04
CA SER A 358 -13.02 -22.83 2.52
C SER A 358 -11.53 -23.14 2.28
N GLU A 359 -10.93 -22.63 1.20
CA GLU A 359 -9.51 -22.84 0.89
C GLU A 359 -8.61 -22.01 1.82
N PHE A 360 -9.05 -20.80 2.16
CA PHE A 360 -8.36 -19.95 3.10
C PHE A 360 -8.18 -20.62 4.48
N TYR A 361 -9.24 -21.23 5.02
CA TYR A 361 -9.18 -21.94 6.31
C TYR A 361 -8.26 -23.16 6.30
N GLN A 362 -8.04 -23.79 5.13
CA GLN A 362 -7.09 -24.90 4.99
C GLN A 362 -5.64 -24.42 5.08
N THR A 363 -5.38 -23.21 4.60
CA THR A 363 -4.03 -22.62 4.56
C THR A 363 -3.70 -21.89 5.86
N VAL A 364 -4.63 -21.09 6.39
CA VAL A 364 -4.44 -20.21 7.56
C VAL A 364 -5.18 -20.80 8.76
N ARG A 365 -4.50 -21.62 9.56
CA ARG A 365 -5.14 -22.37 10.66
C ARG A 365 -5.67 -21.48 11.77
N PHE A 366 -4.92 -20.44 12.16
CA PHE A 366 -5.37 -19.50 13.20
C PHE A 366 -6.62 -18.68 12.80
N ALA A 367 -7.04 -18.72 11.53
CA ALA A 367 -8.24 -18.02 11.10
C ALA A 367 -9.53 -18.50 11.82
N SER A 368 -9.47 -19.70 12.41
CA SER A 368 -10.56 -20.27 13.22
C SER A 368 -10.45 -19.94 14.73
N ASP A 369 -9.47 -19.13 15.13
CA ASP A 369 -9.28 -18.76 16.53
C ASP A 369 -10.46 -17.90 17.02
N PRO A 370 -11.22 -18.35 18.06
CA PRO A 370 -12.37 -17.61 18.57
C PRO A 370 -11.99 -16.30 19.27
N SER A 371 -10.72 -16.09 19.58
CA SER A 371 -10.24 -14.83 20.18
C SER A 371 -10.14 -13.69 19.17
N ILE A 372 -10.19 -13.98 17.86
CA ILE A 372 -10.13 -12.95 16.82
C ILE A 372 -11.42 -12.12 16.83
N PRO A 373 -11.32 -10.80 16.98
CA PRO A 373 -12.49 -9.92 16.97
C PRO A 373 -13.28 -10.01 15.67
N PHE A 374 -14.57 -10.29 15.74
CA PHE A 374 -15.50 -10.19 14.61
C PHE A 374 -16.15 -8.81 14.58
N VAL A 375 -16.04 -8.11 13.45
CA VAL A 375 -16.53 -6.74 13.33
C VAL A 375 -17.30 -6.54 12.03
N ILE A 376 -18.55 -6.09 12.14
CA ILE A 376 -19.33 -5.64 10.98
C ILE A 376 -18.81 -4.26 10.55
N ILE A 377 -18.46 -4.14 9.28
CA ILE A 377 -17.92 -2.94 8.66
C ILE A 377 -18.76 -2.49 7.47
N ASN A 378 -18.47 -1.30 6.95
CA ASN A 378 -18.96 -0.86 5.66
C ASN A 378 -17.82 -0.16 4.89
N GLU A 379 -18.09 0.31 3.68
CA GLU A 379 -17.14 1.08 2.87
C GLU A 379 -16.83 2.43 3.54
N THR A 380 -17.87 3.24 3.75
CA THR A 380 -17.79 4.58 4.33
C THR A 380 -18.86 4.79 5.40
N CYS A 381 -18.68 5.82 6.22
CA CYS A 381 -19.67 6.20 7.23
C CYS A 381 -20.98 6.67 6.59
N GLU A 382 -20.91 7.37 5.46
CA GLU A 382 -22.05 7.95 4.74
C GLU A 382 -22.95 6.90 4.07
N ARG A 383 -22.39 5.72 3.77
CA ARG A 383 -23.10 4.55 3.20
C ARG A 383 -23.54 3.54 4.27
N CYS A 384 -23.13 3.76 5.52
CA CYS A 384 -23.31 2.77 6.59
C CYS A 384 -24.68 2.91 7.27
N PRO A 385 -25.49 1.83 7.36
CA PRO A 385 -26.79 1.86 8.00
C PRO A 385 -26.73 1.78 9.53
N LEU A 386 -25.57 1.44 10.14
CA LEU A 386 -25.43 1.35 11.59
C LEU A 386 -25.79 2.69 12.25
N SER A 387 -26.54 2.65 13.32
CA SER A 387 -26.88 3.83 14.12
C SER A 387 -25.67 4.36 14.91
N SER A 388 -25.81 5.56 15.49
CA SER A 388 -24.80 6.13 16.38
C SER A 388 -24.54 5.25 17.61
N ASP A 389 -25.58 4.59 18.11
CA ASP A 389 -25.48 3.67 19.26
C ASP A 389 -24.69 2.39 18.91
N GLN A 390 -24.82 1.93 17.65
CA GLN A 390 -24.09 0.76 17.15
C GLN A 390 -22.66 1.10 16.71
N CYS A 391 -22.37 2.37 16.43
CA CYS A 391 -21.06 2.84 15.98
C CYS A 391 -20.76 4.24 16.55
N ALA A 392 -20.30 4.30 17.80
CA ALA A 392 -19.96 5.54 18.49
C ALA A 392 -18.81 6.33 17.80
N GLN A 393 -17.95 5.62 17.05
CA GLN A 393 -16.81 6.23 16.34
C GLN A 393 -17.13 6.77 14.94
N ARG A 394 -18.37 6.74 14.54
CA ARG A 394 -18.83 7.22 13.23
C ARG A 394 -18.38 8.67 12.97
N ALA A 395 -17.85 8.91 11.76
CA ALA A 395 -17.31 10.23 11.39
C ALA A 395 -18.39 11.18 10.84
N ALA A 396 -19.41 10.63 10.18
CA ALA A 396 -20.46 11.39 9.51
C ALA A 396 -21.79 10.65 9.50
N PRO A 397 -22.94 11.36 9.36
CA PRO A 397 -24.25 10.73 9.21
C PRO A 397 -24.35 9.94 7.89
N PRO A 398 -25.33 9.02 7.74
CA PRO A 398 -25.49 8.16 6.56
C PRO A 398 -26.13 8.89 5.38
N THR A 399 -25.54 10.00 4.94
CA THR A 399 -26.12 10.90 3.94
C THR A 399 -26.30 10.26 2.57
N VAL A 400 -25.35 9.43 2.13
CA VAL A 400 -25.45 8.72 0.85
C VAL A 400 -26.59 7.71 0.88
N LEU A 401 -26.68 6.93 1.96
CA LEU A 401 -27.76 5.95 2.17
C LEU A 401 -29.14 6.62 2.23
N GLN A 402 -29.26 7.75 2.95
CA GLN A 402 -30.50 8.53 3.05
C GLN A 402 -30.94 9.05 1.68
N ASN A 403 -30.01 9.60 0.89
CA ASN A 403 -30.29 10.08 -0.46
C ASN A 403 -30.73 8.94 -1.40
N GLN A 404 -30.08 7.78 -1.33
CA GLN A 404 -30.47 6.60 -2.12
C GLN A 404 -31.86 6.13 -1.76
N THR A 405 -32.19 6.06 -0.46
CA THR A 405 -33.53 5.69 0.02
C THR A 405 -34.60 6.66 -0.46
N LEU A 406 -34.34 7.98 -0.36
CA LEU A 406 -35.25 9.00 -0.83
C LEU A 406 -35.46 8.92 -2.36
N HIS A 407 -34.41 8.66 -3.12
CA HIS A 407 -34.48 8.50 -4.57
C HIS A 407 -35.33 7.27 -4.93
N ALA A 408 -35.14 6.13 -4.26
CA ALA A 408 -35.94 4.93 -4.48
C ALA A 408 -37.42 5.15 -4.15
N GLN A 409 -37.74 5.87 -3.05
CA GLN A 409 -39.10 6.23 -2.70
C GLN A 409 -39.77 7.14 -3.77
N ARG A 410 -39.02 8.12 -4.30
CA ARG A 410 -39.49 8.98 -5.39
C ARG A 410 -39.77 8.20 -6.67
N GLN A 411 -38.88 7.25 -7.04
CA GLN A 411 -39.11 6.39 -8.21
C GLN A 411 -40.34 5.52 -8.04
N GLN A 412 -40.54 4.94 -6.84
CA GLN A 412 -41.72 4.14 -6.54
C GLN A 412 -43.02 4.97 -6.62
N ALA A 413 -43.05 6.18 -6.03
CA ALA A 413 -44.16 7.08 -6.09
C ALA A 413 -44.48 7.51 -7.54
N LEU A 414 -43.44 7.77 -8.36
CA LEU A 414 -43.61 8.08 -9.77
C LEU A 414 -44.23 6.90 -10.55
N ALA A 415 -43.74 5.69 -10.31
CA ALA A 415 -44.27 4.47 -10.95
C ALA A 415 -45.76 4.26 -10.59
N GLN A 416 -46.13 4.47 -9.33
CA GLN A 416 -47.53 4.40 -8.88
C GLN A 416 -48.43 5.45 -9.54
N LEU A 417 -47.94 6.70 -9.64
CA LEU A 417 -48.67 7.79 -10.32
C LEU A 417 -48.90 7.47 -11.80
N LEU A 418 -47.84 7.03 -12.51
CA LEU A 418 -47.93 6.66 -13.92
C LEU A 418 -48.91 5.51 -14.16
N ALA A 419 -48.95 4.50 -13.28
CA ALA A 419 -49.92 3.40 -13.35
C ALA A 419 -51.35 3.88 -13.13
N GLN A 420 -51.58 4.90 -12.29
CA GLN A 420 -52.91 5.48 -12.08
C GLN A 420 -53.39 6.37 -13.24
N VAL A 421 -52.49 7.05 -13.92
CA VAL A 421 -52.81 7.97 -15.04
C VAL A 421 -52.97 7.23 -16.37
N GLN A 422 -52.39 6.03 -16.50
CA GLN A 422 -52.51 5.18 -17.70
C GLN A 422 -53.81 4.34 -17.72
N VAL A 423 -54.62 4.36 -16.67
CA VAL A 423 -55.94 3.77 -16.59
C VAL A 423 -57.01 4.82 -16.86
#